data_90bac6e0e1ecb8e14b8375252a5d9a56
#
_entry.id   90bac6e0e1ecb8e14b8375252a5d9a56
#
_cell.length_a   1.000
_cell.length_b   1.000
_cell.length_c   1.000
_cell.angle_alpha   90.00
_cell.angle_beta   90.00
_cell.angle_gamma   90.00
#
_symmetry.space_group_name_H-M   'P 1'
#
loop_
_entity.id
_entity.type
_entity.pdbx_description
1 polymer ?
#
loop_
_entity_poly.entity_id
_entity_poly.type
_entity_poly.pdbx_seq_one_letter_code
_entity_poly.pdbx_strand_id
1 'polypeptide(L)'
;MKKCLYVLVIGLLALASEVQGQPLLKTHVETGDVEGITDGDLAVYRAIPYAAPPVGDLRWKAPQPAAAWEGVRVCDKFGPLPPQPTRPGRTADMMSEDCLYLGIATPAKSAADRLPVMVWIHGGGFQTEWYGGDLWTSLARRGVVIVSVEYRTGALGFMAHPELTKESPEGHSGNYGLLDQIYALKWVQRNIANFGGDPSKVTIFGESAGAISCSMLCGSPLAAGLFRAAISHSGGSFAPWKDQPRSLGMDASQKGAEQQGLAFQKHLKKKNIKQMRKLSAMELCDGNVGFSGFWPCVDGYVICDDQYRLYERGEYNDVPVIVMTNSDEGALFAPGNIKAEDYQKTARGIFGSFADEAMKVYPGNTDDEAWHAFGDAFRDMGFAWPSFAWVSLQAKTGKSAAYAAYLAQPSKRSFSQDPRRKGVAHADDIMYLNNEFIGQPDKYPHEAAVAEILQQYWVNFAKTGNPNGKGLPYWPTFDAAQPTTMQFSNGASLIMVPNRDKIDFVDRFYKAMREEAEMSRCSQ
;
A
#
# COMPACT_ATOMS: atom_id res chain seq x y z
N MET A 1 57.91 25.39 61.45
CA MET A 1 56.57 24.75 61.52
C MET A 1 55.68 25.33 60.41
N LYS A 2 55.58 24.62 59.26
CA LYS A 2 54.72 25.04 58.18
C LYS A 2 53.61 24.00 58.10
N LYS A 3 52.36 24.37 58.35
CA LYS A 3 51.20 23.54 58.22
C LYS A 3 50.74 23.59 56.75
N CYS A 4 50.80 22.46 56.04
CA CYS A 4 50.15 22.26 54.72
C CYS A 4 48.66 22.03 54.90
N LEU A 5 47.87 22.89 54.29
CA LEU A 5 46.41 22.77 54.19
C LEU A 5 46.07 22.00 52.88
N TYR A 6 45.62 20.79 53.01
CA TYR A 6 45.05 20.02 51.84
C TYR A 6 43.60 20.43 51.65
N VAL A 7 43.32 21.08 50.54
CA VAL A 7 41.95 21.39 50.12
C VAL A 7 41.47 20.15 49.29
N LEU A 8 40.50 19.45 49.84
CA LEU A 8 39.83 18.33 49.16
C LEU A 8 38.77 18.92 48.22
N VAL A 9 39.05 18.93 46.92
CA VAL A 9 38.03 19.27 45.90
C VAL A 9 37.22 17.99 45.61
N ILE A 10 36.03 17.88 46.20
CA ILE A 10 35.05 16.85 45.85
C ILE A 10 34.36 17.35 44.59
N GLY A 11 34.73 16.79 43.44
CA GLY A 11 34.00 16.99 42.19
C GLY A 11 32.67 16.26 42.25
N LEU A 12 31.56 16.98 42.36
CA LEU A 12 30.24 16.46 42.06
C LEU A 12 30.15 16.21 40.53
N LEU A 13 30.35 14.99 40.13
CA LEU A 13 29.86 14.51 38.85
C LEU A 13 28.33 14.39 38.97
N ALA A 14 27.61 15.43 38.52
CA ALA A 14 26.20 15.35 38.27
C ALA A 14 26.02 14.39 37.07
N LEU A 15 25.65 13.15 37.34
CA LEU A 15 25.02 12.26 36.36
C LEU A 15 23.72 12.95 35.94
N ALA A 16 23.75 13.66 34.82
CA ALA A 16 22.56 14.05 34.13
C ALA A 16 21.94 12.72 33.61
N SER A 17 21.10 12.11 34.44
CA SER A 17 20.12 11.15 33.91
C SER A 17 19.27 11.98 32.96
N GLU A 18 19.38 11.69 31.65
CA GLU A 18 18.38 12.12 30.67
C GLU A 18 17.03 11.64 31.20
N VAL A 19 16.24 12.55 31.72
CA VAL A 19 14.83 12.30 32.01
C VAL A 19 14.19 12.14 30.65
N GLN A 20 14.15 10.90 30.15
CA GLN A 20 13.34 10.56 28.98
C GLN A 20 11.91 11.00 29.29
N GLY A 21 11.42 11.99 28.52
CA GLY A 21 10.06 12.49 28.66
C GLY A 21 9.07 11.33 28.57
N GLN A 22 7.96 11.41 29.29
CA GLN A 22 6.90 10.40 29.25
C GLN A 22 6.26 10.34 27.86
N PRO A 23 5.83 9.17 27.37
CA PRO A 23 5.03 9.06 26.14
C PRO A 23 3.82 10.00 26.16
N LEU A 24 3.49 10.57 25.01
CA LEU A 24 2.36 11.50 24.84
C LEU A 24 1.06 10.70 24.78
N LEU A 25 0.52 10.28 25.94
CA LEU A 25 -0.63 9.37 26.03
C LEU A 25 -1.99 10.07 25.91
N LYS A 26 -2.08 11.35 26.20
CA LYS A 26 -3.33 12.13 26.09
C LYS A 26 -3.15 13.28 25.14
N THR A 27 -4.09 13.42 24.22
CA THR A 27 -4.08 14.52 23.27
C THR A 27 -5.49 14.84 22.79
N HIS A 28 -5.62 15.95 22.06
CA HIS A 28 -6.89 16.40 21.48
C HIS A 28 -6.90 16.21 19.97
N VAL A 29 -8.03 15.79 19.42
CA VAL A 29 -8.31 15.80 17.99
C VAL A 29 -9.57 16.61 17.72
N GLU A 30 -9.81 16.97 16.47
CA GLU A 30 -10.95 17.84 16.08
C GLU A 30 -12.32 17.38 16.60
N THR A 31 -12.45 16.12 16.99
CA THR A 31 -13.70 15.50 17.47
C THR A 31 -13.76 15.27 18.98
N GLY A 32 -12.66 15.46 19.71
CA GLY A 32 -12.61 15.31 21.19
C GLY A 32 -11.26 14.85 21.71
N ASP A 33 -11.20 14.53 22.99
CA ASP A 33 -9.97 14.06 23.63
C ASP A 33 -9.78 12.56 23.44
N VAL A 34 -8.51 12.13 23.25
CA VAL A 34 -8.14 10.72 23.10
C VAL A 34 -7.04 10.34 24.08
N GLU A 35 -7.08 9.09 24.55
CA GLU A 35 -6.06 8.50 25.40
C GLU A 35 -5.58 7.19 24.81
N GLY A 36 -4.26 7.10 24.54
CA GLY A 36 -3.59 5.89 24.08
C GLY A 36 -3.04 5.05 25.22
N ILE A 37 -2.31 4.01 24.85
CA ILE A 37 -1.57 3.14 25.77
C ILE A 37 -0.08 3.24 25.52
N THR A 38 0.71 2.77 26.49
CA THR A 38 2.16 2.67 26.35
C THR A 38 2.56 1.35 25.68
N ASP A 39 3.45 1.41 24.70
CA ASP A 39 4.21 0.25 24.19
C ASP A 39 5.71 0.59 24.24
N GLY A 40 6.34 0.17 25.33
CA GLY A 40 7.72 0.59 25.64
C GLY A 40 7.83 2.10 25.77
N ASP A 41 8.59 2.71 24.88
CA ASP A 41 8.83 4.16 24.80
C ASP A 41 7.83 4.91 23.90
N LEU A 42 6.91 4.19 23.25
CA LEU A 42 5.90 4.74 22.36
C LEU A 42 4.58 5.04 23.08
N ALA A 43 3.86 6.07 22.61
CA ALA A 43 2.42 6.18 22.79
C ALA A 43 1.72 5.55 21.59
N VAL A 44 0.72 4.70 21.85
CA VAL A 44 -0.01 3.92 20.84
C VAL A 44 -1.51 4.15 20.99
N TYR A 45 -2.16 4.54 19.91
CA TYR A 45 -3.61 4.74 19.79
C TYR A 45 -4.14 3.80 18.72
N ARG A 46 -5.02 2.87 19.05
CA ARG A 46 -5.39 1.76 18.16
C ARG A 46 -6.64 1.99 17.31
N ALA A 47 -7.53 2.89 17.71
CA ALA A 47 -8.76 3.18 16.95
C ALA A 47 -9.27 4.60 17.20
N ILE A 48 -8.81 5.54 16.39
CA ILE A 48 -9.35 6.91 16.37
C ILE A 48 -10.27 7.01 15.14
N PRO A 49 -11.57 7.35 15.30
CA PRO A 49 -12.46 7.51 14.16
C PRO A 49 -12.04 8.76 13.36
N TYR A 50 -11.76 8.59 12.08
CA TYR A 50 -11.43 9.71 11.19
C TYR A 50 -12.63 10.15 10.34
N ALA A 51 -13.66 9.32 10.24
CA ALA A 51 -14.89 9.60 9.52
C ALA A 51 -16.10 8.99 10.24
N ALA A 52 -17.31 9.43 9.88
CA ALA A 52 -18.55 8.83 10.33
C ALA A 52 -18.69 7.40 9.81
N PRO A 53 -19.31 6.46 10.56
CA PRO A 53 -19.60 5.13 10.10
C PRO A 53 -20.37 5.13 8.77
N PRO A 54 -19.87 4.48 7.70
CA PRO A 54 -20.51 4.47 6.38
C PRO A 54 -21.66 3.45 6.30
N VAL A 55 -22.60 3.53 7.23
CA VAL A 55 -23.71 2.59 7.42
C VAL A 55 -25.04 3.15 6.88
N GLY A 56 -25.99 2.29 6.58
CA GLY A 56 -27.33 2.66 6.16
C GLY A 56 -27.33 3.56 4.92
N ASP A 57 -27.84 4.80 5.03
CA ASP A 57 -27.87 5.75 3.93
C ASP A 57 -26.51 6.32 3.54
N LEU A 58 -25.48 6.15 4.38
CA LEU A 58 -24.10 6.52 4.07
C LEU A 58 -23.33 5.42 3.34
N ARG A 59 -23.88 4.19 3.25
CA ARG A 59 -23.30 3.12 2.46
C ARG A 59 -23.20 3.56 0.99
N TRP A 60 -22.03 3.38 0.36
CA TRP A 60 -21.71 3.85 -0.99
C TRP A 60 -21.87 5.37 -1.17
N LYS A 61 -21.43 6.13 -0.17
CA LYS A 61 -21.22 7.59 -0.27
C LYS A 61 -19.79 7.94 0.12
N ALA A 62 -19.36 9.13 -0.29
CA ALA A 62 -18.09 9.70 0.19
C ALA A 62 -18.09 9.78 1.72
N PRO A 63 -16.92 9.61 2.39
CA PRO A 63 -16.82 9.70 3.84
C PRO A 63 -17.29 11.04 4.36
N GLN A 64 -17.95 11.02 5.52
CA GLN A 64 -18.51 12.19 6.19
C GLN A 64 -17.75 12.47 7.50
N PRO A 65 -17.80 13.70 8.03
CA PRO A 65 -17.18 14.03 9.30
C PRO A 65 -17.61 13.10 10.43
N ALA A 66 -16.67 12.64 11.24
CA ALA A 66 -16.98 11.89 12.47
C ALA A 66 -17.72 12.78 13.47
N ALA A 67 -18.60 12.19 14.26
CA ALA A 67 -19.28 12.90 15.34
C ALA A 67 -18.29 13.26 16.46
N ALA A 68 -18.42 14.46 17.01
CA ALA A 68 -17.69 14.83 18.21
C ALA A 68 -18.20 14.04 19.44
N TRP A 69 -17.34 13.83 20.41
CA TRP A 69 -17.67 13.17 21.68
C TRP A 69 -17.27 14.02 22.88
N GLU A 70 -17.95 13.79 24.00
CA GLU A 70 -17.62 14.36 25.29
C GLU A 70 -16.69 13.42 26.07
N GLY A 71 -15.85 13.98 26.94
CA GLY A 71 -14.89 13.23 27.74
C GLY A 71 -13.71 12.67 26.94
N VAL A 72 -13.03 11.68 27.50
CA VAL A 72 -11.81 11.08 26.91
C VAL A 72 -12.15 9.74 26.28
N ARG A 73 -11.88 9.58 24.99
CA ARG A 73 -11.98 8.29 24.28
C ARG A 73 -10.69 7.50 24.50
N VAL A 74 -10.81 6.35 25.15
CA VAL A 74 -9.69 5.41 25.34
C VAL A 74 -9.50 4.61 24.06
N CYS A 75 -8.29 4.68 23.47
CA CYS A 75 -7.92 4.04 22.21
C CYS A 75 -6.97 2.85 22.45
N ASP A 76 -7.37 1.92 23.32
CA ASP A 76 -6.57 0.76 23.77
C ASP A 76 -6.78 -0.51 22.93
N LYS A 77 -7.81 -0.55 22.08
CA LYS A 77 -8.18 -1.69 21.22
C LYS A 77 -8.30 -1.27 19.77
N PHE A 78 -7.95 -2.18 18.87
CA PHE A 78 -8.20 -1.97 17.45
C PHE A 78 -9.69 -1.87 17.14
N GLY A 79 -10.03 -1.07 16.14
CA GLY A 79 -11.37 -1.01 15.60
C GLY A 79 -11.76 -2.30 14.87
N PRO A 80 -13.04 -2.43 14.49
CA PRO A 80 -13.48 -3.54 13.66
C PRO A 80 -12.81 -3.50 12.29
N LEU A 81 -12.56 -4.68 11.72
CA LEU A 81 -12.11 -4.82 10.35
C LEU A 81 -13.21 -4.40 9.36
N PRO A 82 -12.86 -3.87 8.18
CA PRO A 82 -13.83 -3.72 7.11
C PRO A 82 -14.44 -5.07 6.74
N PRO A 83 -15.73 -5.12 6.41
CA PRO A 83 -16.41 -6.36 6.01
C PRO A 83 -15.71 -6.99 4.79
N GLN A 84 -15.38 -8.26 4.91
CA GLN A 84 -14.62 -9.03 3.94
C GLN A 84 -14.98 -10.53 4.04
N PRO A 85 -14.63 -11.38 3.06
CA PRO A 85 -14.87 -12.81 3.15
C PRO A 85 -14.22 -13.41 4.40
N THR A 86 -14.96 -14.26 5.10
CA THR A 86 -14.46 -14.94 6.29
C THR A 86 -13.38 -15.97 5.93
N ARG A 87 -12.40 -16.14 6.81
CA ARG A 87 -11.32 -17.11 6.70
C ARG A 87 -10.77 -17.48 8.08
N PRO A 88 -9.96 -18.54 8.22
CA PRO A 88 -9.35 -18.86 9.50
C PRO A 88 -8.64 -17.64 10.11
N GLY A 89 -9.00 -17.30 11.36
CA GLY A 89 -8.49 -16.12 12.07
C GLY A 89 -9.11 -14.76 11.67
N ARG A 90 -10.13 -14.75 10.80
CA ARG A 90 -10.92 -13.58 10.40
C ARG A 90 -12.40 -13.95 10.34
N THR A 91 -13.11 -13.80 11.45
CA THR A 91 -14.51 -14.16 11.62
C THR A 91 -15.43 -12.94 11.50
N ALA A 92 -16.71 -13.15 11.21
CA ALA A 92 -17.68 -12.07 10.97
C ALA A 92 -17.86 -11.13 12.18
N ASP A 93 -17.70 -11.63 13.39
CA ASP A 93 -17.78 -10.84 14.62
C ASP A 93 -16.61 -9.86 14.82
N MET A 94 -15.52 -10.03 14.07
CA MET A 94 -14.40 -9.07 14.02
C MET A 94 -14.64 -7.92 13.03
N MET A 95 -15.72 -7.93 12.27
CA MET A 95 -15.98 -7.06 11.13
C MET A 95 -17.17 -6.14 11.36
N SER A 96 -17.10 -4.92 10.85
CA SER A 96 -18.20 -3.96 10.85
C SER A 96 -18.05 -2.98 9.69
N GLU A 97 -19.17 -2.45 9.18
CA GLU A 97 -19.12 -1.26 8.29
C GLU A 97 -18.68 0.00 9.05
N ASP A 98 -18.84 0.05 10.37
CA ASP A 98 -18.19 1.06 11.22
C ASP A 98 -16.72 0.70 11.38
N CYS A 99 -15.93 0.93 10.32
CA CYS A 99 -14.53 0.54 10.21
C CYS A 99 -13.59 1.70 9.87
N LEU A 100 -14.09 2.93 9.74
CA LEU A 100 -13.26 4.07 9.32
C LEU A 100 -12.47 4.65 10.51
N TYR A 101 -11.50 3.85 10.94
CA TYR A 101 -10.58 4.17 12.04
C TYR A 101 -9.15 4.24 11.55
N LEU A 102 -8.32 4.95 12.31
CA LEU A 102 -6.87 4.91 12.16
C LEU A 102 -6.19 4.61 13.49
N GLY A 103 -5.01 4.01 13.40
CA GLY A 103 -4.12 3.79 14.54
C GLY A 103 -2.91 4.70 14.43
N ILE A 104 -2.35 5.09 15.58
CA ILE A 104 -1.14 5.91 15.63
C ILE A 104 -0.14 5.28 16.60
N ALA A 105 1.13 5.19 16.18
CA ALA A 105 2.27 4.93 17.07
C ALA A 105 3.25 6.10 16.97
N THR A 106 3.57 6.71 18.11
CA THR A 106 4.44 7.88 18.15
C THR A 106 5.51 7.76 19.25
N PRO A 107 6.78 8.03 18.93
CA PRO A 107 7.85 8.17 19.93
C PRO A 107 7.88 9.59 20.53
N ALA A 108 7.04 10.51 20.06
CA ALA A 108 7.02 11.89 20.51
C ALA A 108 6.74 12.00 22.02
N LYS A 109 7.39 12.96 22.65
CA LYS A 109 7.18 13.33 24.06
C LYS A 109 6.41 14.63 24.19
N SER A 110 6.29 15.34 23.07
CA SER A 110 5.62 16.64 22.97
C SER A 110 5.01 16.84 21.58
N ALA A 111 3.92 17.57 21.49
CA ALA A 111 3.36 18.05 20.22
C ALA A 111 4.36 18.96 19.45
N ALA A 112 5.36 19.51 20.12
CA ALA A 112 6.39 20.36 19.51
C ALA A 112 7.51 19.59 18.81
N ASP A 113 7.57 18.26 18.92
CA ASP A 113 8.67 17.43 18.39
C ASP A 113 8.74 17.43 16.85
N ARG A 114 7.61 17.63 16.16
CA ARG A 114 7.54 17.81 14.70
C ARG A 114 8.24 16.69 13.93
N LEU A 115 8.00 15.45 14.33
CA LEU A 115 8.58 14.25 13.71
C LEU A 115 8.00 14.00 12.31
N PRO A 116 8.75 13.37 11.40
CA PRO A 116 8.19 12.91 10.13
C PRO A 116 7.06 11.90 10.37
N VAL A 117 6.10 11.88 9.47
CA VAL A 117 4.91 11.02 9.55
C VAL A 117 4.93 10.02 8.39
N MET A 118 4.69 8.75 8.67
CA MET A 118 4.51 7.70 7.66
C MET A 118 3.10 7.14 7.79
N VAL A 119 2.32 7.20 6.71
CA VAL A 119 0.92 6.75 6.66
C VAL A 119 0.86 5.44 5.90
N TRP A 120 0.55 4.36 6.61
CA TRP A 120 0.39 3.02 6.05
C TRP A 120 -0.99 2.83 5.43
N ILE A 121 -0.99 2.33 4.20
CA ILE A 121 -2.18 1.90 3.46
C ILE A 121 -2.03 0.40 3.21
N HIS A 122 -2.94 -0.40 3.78
CA HIS A 122 -2.84 -1.86 3.71
C HIS A 122 -3.17 -2.42 2.32
N GLY A 123 -2.65 -3.62 2.04
CA GLY A 123 -2.95 -4.42 0.88
C GLY A 123 -4.19 -5.29 1.02
N GLY A 124 -4.24 -6.38 0.25
CA GLY A 124 -5.34 -7.34 0.24
C GLY A 124 -6.21 -7.26 -1.01
N GLY A 125 -5.65 -6.79 -2.14
CA GLY A 125 -6.31 -6.78 -3.44
C GLY A 125 -7.57 -5.93 -3.49
N PHE A 126 -7.69 -4.91 -2.65
CA PHE A 126 -8.90 -4.09 -2.44
C PHE A 126 -10.12 -4.87 -1.94
N GLN A 127 -10.00 -6.17 -1.69
CA GLN A 127 -11.09 -7.05 -1.26
C GLN A 127 -11.05 -7.35 0.24
N THR A 128 -9.86 -7.35 0.80
CA THR A 128 -9.63 -7.70 2.21
C THR A 128 -8.62 -6.75 2.84
N GLU A 129 -8.66 -6.65 4.14
CA GLU A 129 -7.57 -6.14 4.94
C GLU A 129 -6.60 -7.31 5.20
N TRP A 130 -5.31 -7.13 4.92
CA TRP A 130 -4.32 -8.19 5.08
C TRP A 130 -3.46 -8.00 6.33
N TYR A 131 -3.10 -6.76 6.67
CA TYR A 131 -2.16 -6.44 7.74
C TYR A 131 -2.47 -5.11 8.45
N GLY A 132 -3.76 -4.80 8.70
CA GLY A 132 -4.18 -3.50 9.21
C GLY A 132 -3.94 -3.26 10.70
N GLY A 133 -3.88 -4.30 11.49
CA GLY A 133 -3.70 -4.17 12.95
C GLY A 133 -2.27 -3.87 13.41
N ASP A 134 -1.28 -3.91 12.54
CA ASP A 134 0.10 -3.57 12.92
C ASP A 134 0.33 -2.07 12.83
N LEU A 135 0.89 -1.50 13.88
CA LEU A 135 1.25 -0.09 13.96
C LEU A 135 2.73 0.16 13.64
N TRP A 136 3.41 -0.80 13.03
CA TRP A 136 4.79 -0.66 12.57
C TRP A 136 5.72 -0.05 13.63
N THR A 137 5.61 -0.54 14.86
CA THR A 137 6.29 0.04 16.03
C THR A 137 7.82 0.01 15.91
N SER A 138 8.39 -0.90 15.13
CA SER A 138 9.83 -0.91 14.84
C SER A 138 10.27 0.33 14.06
N LEU A 139 9.46 0.80 13.08
CA LEU A 139 9.70 2.05 12.38
C LEU A 139 9.47 3.26 13.30
N ALA A 140 8.41 3.23 14.11
CA ALA A 140 8.13 4.32 15.05
C ALA A 140 9.32 4.57 16.01
N ARG A 141 9.93 3.52 16.56
CA ARG A 141 11.12 3.61 17.42
C ARG A 141 12.34 4.22 16.74
N ARG A 142 12.33 4.40 15.42
CA ARG A 142 13.37 5.08 14.64
C ARG A 142 13.13 6.58 14.48
N GLY A 143 12.14 7.13 15.20
CA GLY A 143 11.86 8.57 15.28
C GLY A 143 10.93 9.08 14.17
N VAL A 144 9.93 8.30 13.82
CA VAL A 144 8.81 8.70 12.93
C VAL A 144 7.47 8.43 13.60
N VAL A 145 6.47 9.24 13.30
CA VAL A 145 5.07 8.95 13.68
C VAL A 145 4.48 8.04 12.63
N ILE A 146 3.92 6.92 13.05
CA ILE A 146 3.22 6.00 12.14
C ILE A 146 1.72 6.20 12.28
N VAL A 147 1.02 6.20 11.15
CA VAL A 147 -0.43 6.16 11.06
C VAL A 147 -0.84 4.98 10.20
N SER A 148 -1.64 4.06 10.72
CA SER A 148 -2.27 2.97 9.94
C SER A 148 -3.73 3.32 9.66
N VAL A 149 -4.17 3.18 8.42
CA VAL A 149 -5.50 3.59 7.97
C VAL A 149 -6.32 2.38 7.55
N GLU A 150 -7.47 2.16 8.18
CA GLU A 150 -8.51 1.27 7.67
C GLU A 150 -9.39 2.01 6.67
N TYR A 151 -9.79 1.33 5.59
CA TYR A 151 -10.65 1.87 4.55
C TYR A 151 -11.61 0.81 4.02
N ARG A 152 -12.73 1.21 3.42
CA ARG A 152 -13.71 0.28 2.85
C ARG A 152 -13.11 -0.55 1.72
N THR A 153 -13.40 -1.85 1.71
CA THR A 153 -12.92 -2.83 0.74
C THR A 153 -14.06 -3.52 0.00
N GLY A 154 -13.75 -4.29 -1.04
CA GLY A 154 -14.69 -5.07 -1.81
C GLY A 154 -15.84 -4.27 -2.39
N ALA A 155 -17.02 -4.86 -2.40
CA ALA A 155 -18.24 -4.21 -2.91
C ALA A 155 -18.60 -2.92 -2.15
N LEU A 156 -18.28 -2.85 -0.84
CA LEU A 156 -18.56 -1.67 -0.02
C LEU A 156 -17.64 -0.50 -0.33
N GLY A 157 -16.40 -0.80 -0.76
CA GLY A 157 -15.40 0.22 -1.08
C GLY A 157 -15.30 0.60 -2.55
N PHE A 158 -15.65 -0.32 -3.48
CA PHE A 158 -15.28 -0.14 -4.89
C PHE A 158 -16.37 -0.46 -5.91
N MET A 159 -17.59 -0.77 -5.49
CA MET A 159 -18.69 -1.00 -6.43
C MET A 159 -19.16 0.31 -7.05
N ALA A 160 -19.02 0.45 -8.37
CA ALA A 160 -19.70 1.46 -9.16
C ALA A 160 -21.09 0.96 -9.60
N HIS A 161 -22.04 1.87 -9.75
CA HIS A 161 -23.40 1.54 -10.22
C HIS A 161 -24.08 2.80 -10.76
N PRO A 162 -24.87 2.72 -11.87
CA PRO A 162 -25.51 3.90 -12.46
C PRO A 162 -26.42 4.69 -11.51
N GLU A 163 -27.14 4.01 -10.60
CA GLU A 163 -27.96 4.69 -9.60
C GLU A 163 -27.09 5.43 -8.57
N LEU A 164 -25.92 4.87 -8.19
CA LEU A 164 -24.98 5.53 -7.29
C LEU A 164 -24.32 6.74 -7.95
N THR A 165 -23.93 6.61 -9.23
CA THR A 165 -23.41 7.73 -10.02
C THR A 165 -24.42 8.87 -10.09
N LYS A 166 -25.71 8.55 -10.30
CA LYS A 166 -26.78 9.54 -10.30
C LYS A 166 -27.03 10.18 -8.93
N GLU A 167 -26.82 9.45 -7.83
CA GLU A 167 -26.95 9.97 -6.47
C GLU A 167 -25.78 10.87 -6.06
N SER A 168 -24.61 10.71 -6.69
CA SER A 168 -23.40 11.47 -6.37
C SER A 168 -23.52 12.90 -6.89
N PRO A 169 -23.23 13.92 -6.06
CA PRO A 169 -23.18 15.31 -6.52
C PRO A 169 -22.13 15.55 -7.61
N GLU A 170 -21.05 14.78 -7.59
CA GLU A 170 -19.94 14.86 -8.54
C GLU A 170 -20.14 13.95 -9.77
N GLY A 171 -21.23 13.17 -9.81
CA GLY A 171 -21.58 12.32 -10.95
C GLY A 171 -20.68 11.11 -11.15
N HIS A 172 -20.10 10.55 -10.06
CA HIS A 172 -19.27 9.35 -10.09
C HIS A 172 -19.69 8.32 -9.04
N SER A 173 -19.25 7.06 -9.18
CA SER A 173 -19.38 6.01 -8.18
C SER A 173 -18.23 5.00 -8.28
N GLY A 174 -18.06 4.17 -7.28
CA GLY A 174 -16.91 3.29 -7.15
C GLY A 174 -15.91 3.88 -6.15
N ASN A 175 -14.69 3.82 -6.23
CA ASN A 175 -13.57 4.50 -5.54
C ASN A 175 -13.79 5.02 -4.09
N TYR A 176 -14.83 4.52 -3.35
CA TYR A 176 -15.12 4.99 -1.99
C TYR A 176 -13.98 4.67 -1.03
N GLY A 177 -13.29 3.52 -1.20
CA GLY A 177 -12.12 3.18 -0.42
C GLY A 177 -10.94 4.14 -0.65
N LEU A 178 -10.75 4.65 -1.88
CA LEU A 178 -9.76 5.71 -2.15
C LEU A 178 -10.18 7.05 -1.55
N LEU A 179 -11.49 7.37 -1.59
CA LEU A 179 -12.01 8.56 -0.91
C LEU A 179 -11.80 8.48 0.61
N ASP A 180 -11.93 7.29 1.22
CA ASP A 180 -11.64 7.05 2.64
C ASP A 180 -10.16 7.34 2.93
N GLN A 181 -9.23 6.85 2.10
CA GLN A 181 -7.80 7.11 2.23
C GLN A 181 -7.48 8.62 2.11
N ILE A 182 -8.07 9.30 1.13
CA ILE A 182 -7.92 10.76 0.96
C ILE A 182 -8.48 11.50 2.19
N TYR A 183 -9.61 11.05 2.73
CA TYR A 183 -10.21 11.67 3.91
C TYR A 183 -9.35 11.45 5.17
N ALA A 184 -8.78 10.26 5.33
CA ALA A 184 -7.82 9.97 6.39
C ALA A 184 -6.56 10.84 6.27
N LEU A 185 -6.03 11.04 5.06
CA LEU A 185 -4.89 11.96 4.84
C LEU A 185 -5.26 13.42 5.18
N LYS A 186 -6.47 13.87 4.85
CA LYS A 186 -6.98 15.19 5.29
C LYS A 186 -7.08 15.28 6.81
N TRP A 187 -7.51 14.20 7.47
CA TRP A 187 -7.51 14.12 8.93
C TRP A 187 -6.08 14.22 9.51
N VAL A 188 -5.12 13.51 8.92
CA VAL A 188 -3.69 13.58 9.30
C VAL A 188 -3.19 15.02 9.20
N GLN A 189 -3.48 15.73 8.12
CA GLN A 189 -3.07 17.13 7.95
C GLN A 189 -3.60 18.05 9.07
N ARG A 190 -4.80 17.80 9.58
CA ARG A 190 -5.42 18.63 10.63
C ARG A 190 -4.99 18.26 12.05
N ASN A 191 -4.68 16.98 12.31
CA ASN A 191 -4.59 16.46 13.67
C ASN A 191 -3.20 15.95 14.08
N ILE A 192 -2.32 15.56 13.15
CA ILE A 192 -1.11 14.80 13.46
C ILE A 192 -0.09 15.60 14.29
N ALA A 193 -0.14 16.94 14.23
CA ALA A 193 0.69 17.80 15.05
C ALA A 193 0.46 17.56 16.55
N ASN A 194 -0.77 17.22 16.95
CA ASN A 194 -1.11 16.93 18.34
C ASN A 194 -0.51 15.61 18.85
N PHE A 195 -0.01 14.77 17.95
CA PHE A 195 0.73 13.53 18.23
C PHE A 195 2.25 13.69 18.05
N GLY A 196 2.74 14.94 17.94
CA GLY A 196 4.15 15.26 17.71
C GLY A 196 4.63 15.06 16.27
N GLY A 197 3.73 14.84 15.32
CA GLY A 197 4.03 14.71 13.89
C GLY A 197 4.07 16.07 13.17
N ASP A 198 4.80 16.12 12.04
CA ASP A 198 4.84 17.29 11.17
C ASP A 198 3.94 17.06 9.95
N PRO A 199 2.80 17.75 9.81
CA PRO A 199 1.90 17.57 8.65
C PRO A 199 2.56 17.94 7.31
N SER A 200 3.64 18.72 7.31
CA SER A 200 4.42 19.02 6.10
C SER A 200 5.38 17.89 5.69
N LYS A 201 5.54 16.85 6.56
CA LYS A 201 6.46 15.72 6.35
C LYS A 201 5.73 14.38 6.32
N VAL A 202 4.59 14.33 5.64
CA VAL A 202 3.80 13.10 5.46
C VAL A 202 4.34 12.30 4.28
N THR A 203 4.68 11.04 4.51
CA THR A 203 5.03 10.03 3.49
C THR A 203 3.96 8.94 3.51
N ILE A 204 3.31 8.68 2.40
CA ILE A 204 2.41 7.53 2.27
C ILE A 204 3.24 6.29 1.91
N PHE A 205 2.87 5.13 2.46
CA PHE A 205 3.50 3.86 2.09
C PHE A 205 2.48 2.73 2.15
N GLY A 206 2.66 1.72 1.32
CA GLY A 206 1.74 0.59 1.26
C GLY A 206 2.32 -0.58 0.49
N GLU A 207 1.70 -1.74 0.67
CA GLU A 207 2.06 -2.98 0.01
C GLU A 207 0.90 -3.47 -0.86
N SER A 208 1.19 -4.11 -2.03
CA SER A 208 0.16 -4.71 -2.89
C SER A 208 -0.90 -3.68 -3.31
N ALA A 209 -2.18 -3.92 -3.01
CA ALA A 209 -3.25 -2.95 -3.24
C ALA A 209 -3.01 -1.60 -2.53
N GLY A 210 -2.33 -1.59 -1.38
CA GLY A 210 -1.90 -0.36 -0.70
C GLY A 210 -0.84 0.40 -1.49
N ALA A 211 0.11 -0.30 -2.12
CA ALA A 211 1.09 0.29 -3.01
C ALA A 211 0.43 0.83 -4.30
N ILE A 212 -0.52 0.07 -4.85
CA ILE A 212 -1.36 0.52 -5.98
C ILE A 212 -2.15 1.78 -5.57
N SER A 213 -2.69 1.82 -4.34
CA SER A 213 -3.33 3.03 -3.79
C SER A 213 -2.36 4.20 -3.72
N CYS A 214 -1.12 4.01 -3.23
CA CYS A 214 -0.10 5.07 -3.21
C CYS A 214 0.13 5.65 -4.62
N SER A 215 0.22 4.79 -5.64
CA SER A 215 0.37 5.26 -7.02
C SER A 215 -0.86 6.02 -7.52
N MET A 216 -2.08 5.55 -7.20
CA MET A 216 -3.33 6.22 -7.56
C MET A 216 -3.48 7.57 -6.86
N LEU A 217 -3.09 7.67 -5.58
CA LEU A 217 -3.07 8.93 -4.84
C LEU A 217 -2.06 9.93 -5.44
N CYS A 218 -0.92 9.45 -5.94
CA CYS A 218 -0.01 10.31 -6.71
C CYS A 218 -0.67 10.82 -8.01
N GLY A 219 -1.53 10.03 -8.66
CA GLY A 219 -2.29 10.45 -9.85
C GLY A 219 -3.57 11.24 -9.57
N SER A 220 -4.04 11.29 -8.33
CA SER A 220 -5.31 11.92 -7.98
C SER A 220 -5.17 13.40 -7.61
N PRO A 221 -5.91 14.31 -8.27
CA PRO A 221 -5.89 15.73 -7.89
C PRO A 221 -6.49 15.97 -6.49
N LEU A 222 -7.34 15.07 -6.00
CA LEU A 222 -7.96 15.19 -4.67
C LEU A 222 -6.98 14.94 -3.52
N ALA A 223 -5.82 14.33 -3.82
CA ALA A 223 -4.76 14.04 -2.86
C ALA A 223 -3.61 15.06 -2.93
N ALA A 224 -3.69 16.06 -3.80
CA ALA A 224 -2.66 17.08 -3.97
C ALA A 224 -2.37 17.81 -2.65
N GLY A 225 -1.08 17.88 -2.28
CA GLY A 225 -0.61 18.55 -1.07
C GLY A 225 -0.87 17.80 0.25
N LEU A 226 -1.47 16.60 0.23
CA LEU A 226 -1.74 15.83 1.44
C LEU A 226 -0.53 15.00 1.90
N PHE A 227 0.44 14.77 1.04
CA PHE A 227 1.71 14.11 1.33
C PHE A 227 2.82 14.70 0.48
N ARG A 228 4.07 14.50 0.91
CA ARG A 228 5.25 15.00 0.22
C ARG A 228 6.14 13.92 -0.38
N ALA A 229 5.88 12.64 -0.09
CA ALA A 229 6.65 11.51 -0.59
C ALA A 229 5.79 10.24 -0.57
N ALA A 230 6.14 9.25 -1.40
CA ALA A 230 5.45 7.97 -1.43
C ALA A 230 6.44 6.80 -1.52
N ILE A 231 6.10 5.68 -0.86
CA ILE A 231 6.83 4.42 -0.95
C ILE A 231 5.86 3.33 -1.37
N SER A 232 6.20 2.62 -2.43
CA SER A 232 5.42 1.52 -2.96
C SER A 232 6.17 0.20 -2.77
N HIS A 233 5.48 -0.78 -2.20
CA HIS A 233 5.95 -2.15 -2.06
C HIS A 233 5.09 -3.06 -2.93
N SER A 234 5.65 -3.56 -4.02
CA SER A 234 4.98 -4.54 -4.89
C SER A 234 3.64 -4.04 -5.43
N GLY A 235 3.65 -2.86 -6.10
CA GLY A 235 2.43 -2.33 -6.69
C GLY A 235 2.60 -1.01 -7.44
N GLY A 236 1.76 -0.84 -8.46
CA GLY A 236 1.65 0.38 -9.26
C GLY A 236 0.50 0.23 -10.25
N SER A 237 -0.21 1.32 -10.50
CA SER A 237 -1.40 1.34 -11.36
C SER A 237 -1.05 1.74 -12.79
N PHE A 238 0.03 1.16 -13.36
CA PHE A 238 0.55 1.54 -14.68
C PHE A 238 0.22 0.56 -15.80
N ALA A 239 -0.22 -0.67 -15.49
CA ALA A 239 -0.69 -1.62 -16.50
C ALA A 239 -1.95 -1.09 -17.21
N PRO A 240 -2.21 -1.45 -18.48
CA PRO A 240 -3.42 -1.04 -19.18
C PRO A 240 -4.68 -1.44 -18.41
N TRP A 241 -5.61 -0.50 -18.22
CA TRP A 241 -6.78 -0.70 -17.35
C TRP A 241 -7.74 -1.79 -17.82
N LYS A 242 -7.79 -2.09 -19.12
CA LYS A 242 -8.61 -3.18 -19.67
C LYS A 242 -8.15 -4.56 -19.23
N ASP A 243 -6.90 -4.69 -18.83
CA ASP A 243 -6.26 -6.00 -18.66
C ASP A 243 -5.32 -6.06 -17.43
N GLN A 244 -5.74 -5.46 -16.32
CA GLN A 244 -5.15 -5.79 -15.03
C GLN A 244 -5.21 -7.33 -14.86
N PRO A 245 -4.13 -8.03 -14.45
CA PRO A 245 -4.12 -9.50 -14.37
C PRO A 245 -5.24 -10.12 -13.54
N ARG A 246 -5.92 -9.31 -12.72
CA ARG A 246 -7.06 -9.72 -11.89
C ARG A 246 -8.41 -9.25 -12.41
N SER A 247 -8.44 -8.26 -13.31
CA SER A 247 -9.65 -7.82 -13.99
C SER A 247 -9.83 -8.46 -15.35
N LEU A 248 -9.15 -9.57 -15.65
CA LEU A 248 -9.13 -10.33 -16.89
C LEU A 248 -10.32 -10.02 -17.81
N GLY A 249 -10.15 -9.06 -18.73
CA GLY A 249 -11.19 -8.64 -19.65
C GLY A 249 -12.27 -7.71 -19.10
N MET A 250 -12.10 -7.10 -17.91
CA MET A 250 -13.04 -6.13 -17.37
C MET A 250 -12.62 -4.71 -17.77
N ASP A 251 -13.58 -3.98 -18.33
CA ASP A 251 -13.43 -2.56 -18.63
C ASP A 251 -13.39 -1.75 -17.30
N ALA A 252 -12.23 -1.26 -16.91
CA ALA A 252 -12.04 -0.45 -15.71
C ALA A 252 -12.43 1.03 -15.90
N SER A 253 -13.03 1.41 -17.04
CA SER A 253 -13.72 2.68 -17.18
C SER A 253 -14.91 2.76 -16.23
N GLN A 254 -15.39 3.99 -15.91
CA GLN A 254 -16.60 4.17 -15.11
C GLN A 254 -17.79 3.35 -15.66
N LYS A 255 -17.96 3.32 -16.98
CA LYS A 255 -19.05 2.57 -17.64
C LYS A 255 -18.88 1.04 -17.46
N GLY A 256 -17.66 0.51 -17.59
CA GLY A 256 -17.38 -0.92 -17.36
C GLY A 256 -17.60 -1.32 -15.90
N ALA A 257 -17.15 -0.50 -14.97
CA ALA A 257 -17.37 -0.72 -13.54
C ALA A 257 -18.86 -0.64 -13.15
N GLU A 258 -19.64 0.23 -13.77
CA GLU A 258 -21.11 0.29 -13.59
C GLU A 258 -21.81 -0.97 -14.13
N GLN A 259 -21.38 -1.51 -15.27
CA GLN A 259 -21.91 -2.78 -15.79
C GLN A 259 -21.63 -3.94 -14.83
N GLN A 260 -20.45 -3.96 -14.20
CA GLN A 260 -20.13 -4.93 -13.14
C GLN A 260 -21.09 -4.78 -11.96
N GLY A 261 -21.37 -3.55 -11.50
CA GLY A 261 -22.32 -3.28 -10.42
C GLY A 261 -23.74 -3.73 -10.75
N LEU A 262 -24.21 -3.52 -11.99
CA LEU A 262 -25.49 -4.04 -12.47
C LEU A 262 -25.52 -5.58 -12.50
N ALA A 263 -24.44 -6.22 -12.94
CA ALA A 263 -24.33 -7.68 -12.93
C ALA A 263 -24.37 -8.23 -11.48
N PHE A 264 -23.71 -7.54 -10.54
CA PHE A 264 -23.75 -7.89 -9.12
C PHE A 264 -25.14 -7.71 -8.52
N GLN A 265 -25.82 -6.59 -8.81
CA GLN A 265 -27.22 -6.37 -8.43
C GLN A 265 -28.15 -7.51 -8.91
N LYS A 266 -27.98 -7.94 -10.16
CA LYS A 266 -28.71 -9.07 -10.74
C LYS A 266 -28.39 -10.39 -10.03
N HIS A 267 -27.11 -10.64 -9.73
CA HIS A 267 -26.67 -11.81 -8.98
C HIS A 267 -27.33 -11.88 -7.60
N LEU A 268 -27.39 -10.76 -6.88
CA LEU A 268 -28.05 -10.63 -5.59
C LEU A 268 -29.60 -10.63 -5.69
N LYS A 269 -30.16 -10.71 -6.90
CA LYS A 269 -31.62 -10.70 -7.16
C LYS A 269 -32.29 -9.47 -6.55
N LYS A 270 -31.66 -8.30 -6.59
CA LYS A 270 -32.20 -7.04 -6.12
C LYS A 270 -32.62 -6.16 -7.32
N LYS A 271 -33.61 -5.28 -7.12
CA LYS A 271 -34.17 -4.45 -8.19
C LYS A 271 -33.49 -3.08 -8.32
N ASN A 272 -32.82 -2.60 -7.25
CA ASN A 272 -32.21 -1.27 -7.17
C ASN A 272 -31.26 -1.17 -5.96
N ILE A 273 -30.50 -0.09 -5.90
CA ILE A 273 -29.57 0.22 -4.80
C ILE A 273 -30.28 0.32 -3.45
N LYS A 274 -31.50 0.86 -3.40
CA LYS A 274 -32.29 0.94 -2.15
C LYS A 274 -32.54 -0.45 -1.54
N GLN A 275 -32.73 -1.48 -2.37
CA GLN A 275 -32.86 -2.86 -1.87
C GLN A 275 -31.50 -3.45 -1.49
N MET A 276 -30.44 -3.13 -2.22
CA MET A 276 -29.08 -3.57 -1.87
C MET A 276 -28.60 -2.97 -0.54
N ARG A 277 -28.92 -1.71 -0.23
CA ARG A 277 -28.63 -1.06 1.06
C ARG A 277 -29.28 -1.75 2.27
N LYS A 278 -30.31 -2.58 2.07
CA LYS A 278 -30.96 -3.33 3.14
C LYS A 278 -30.29 -4.67 3.45
N LEU A 279 -29.37 -5.12 2.63
CA LEU A 279 -28.58 -6.32 2.86
C LEU A 279 -27.58 -6.08 4.00
N SER A 280 -27.29 -7.11 4.76
CA SER A 280 -26.15 -7.06 5.68
C SER A 280 -24.83 -6.91 4.91
N ALA A 281 -23.81 -6.40 5.56
CA ALA A 281 -22.48 -6.30 4.97
C ALA A 281 -21.95 -7.68 4.53
N MET A 282 -22.20 -8.73 5.33
CA MET A 282 -21.76 -10.08 5.01
C MET A 282 -22.49 -10.65 3.77
N GLU A 283 -23.80 -10.41 3.61
CA GLU A 283 -24.50 -10.79 2.37
C GLU A 283 -23.87 -10.15 1.11
N LEU A 284 -23.35 -8.92 1.23
CA LEU A 284 -22.64 -8.26 0.14
C LEU A 284 -21.23 -8.85 -0.08
N CYS A 285 -20.54 -9.25 0.99
CA CYS A 285 -19.22 -9.89 0.89
C CYS A 285 -19.33 -11.33 0.37
N ASP A 286 -20.29 -12.12 0.87
CA ASP A 286 -20.54 -13.50 0.45
C ASP A 286 -21.10 -13.53 -0.97
N GLY A 287 -21.95 -12.57 -1.35
CA GLY A 287 -22.44 -12.39 -2.71
C GLY A 287 -21.35 -12.06 -3.73
N ASN A 288 -20.18 -11.65 -3.25
CA ASN A 288 -18.99 -11.47 -4.08
C ASN A 288 -18.29 -12.79 -4.47
N VAL A 289 -18.70 -13.91 -3.87
CA VAL A 289 -18.20 -15.24 -4.25
C VAL A 289 -18.64 -15.55 -5.69
N GLY A 290 -17.66 -15.73 -6.58
CA GLY A 290 -17.91 -15.93 -8.01
C GLY A 290 -17.81 -14.66 -8.85
N PHE A 291 -17.64 -13.48 -8.24
CA PHE A 291 -17.18 -12.27 -8.90
C PHE A 291 -15.66 -12.14 -8.74
N SER A 292 -14.99 -11.54 -9.73
CA SER A 292 -13.54 -11.26 -9.67
C SER A 292 -13.16 -10.17 -8.66
N GLY A 293 -14.13 -9.70 -7.85
CA GLY A 293 -14.01 -8.60 -6.91
C GLY A 293 -14.27 -7.23 -7.54
N PHE A 294 -14.35 -6.22 -6.70
CA PHE A 294 -14.50 -4.82 -7.12
C PHE A 294 -13.17 -4.10 -6.95
N TRP A 295 -12.76 -3.36 -7.98
CA TRP A 295 -11.50 -2.66 -8.06
C TRP A 295 -11.74 -1.16 -8.29
N PRO A 296 -10.74 -0.30 -7.97
CA PRO A 296 -10.77 1.08 -8.40
C PRO A 296 -11.02 1.21 -9.91
N CYS A 297 -11.73 2.26 -10.33
CA CYS A 297 -12.01 2.53 -11.72
C CYS A 297 -11.64 3.97 -12.11
N VAL A 298 -11.45 4.23 -13.38
CA VAL A 298 -11.26 5.57 -13.93
C VAL A 298 -12.62 6.25 -13.98
N ASP A 299 -12.90 7.07 -12.98
CA ASP A 299 -14.20 7.75 -12.79
C ASP A 299 -14.19 9.22 -13.20
N GLY A 300 -13.04 9.75 -13.63
CA GLY A 300 -12.87 11.16 -14.01
C GLY A 300 -12.84 12.15 -12.82
N TYR A 301 -12.94 11.67 -11.59
CA TYR A 301 -12.98 12.48 -10.37
C TYR A 301 -11.88 12.10 -9.37
N VAL A 302 -11.90 10.86 -8.85
CA VAL A 302 -10.82 10.36 -7.97
C VAL A 302 -9.63 9.94 -8.81
N ILE A 303 -9.89 9.21 -9.90
CA ILE A 303 -8.91 8.76 -10.89
C ILE A 303 -9.32 9.36 -12.23
N CYS A 304 -8.59 10.39 -12.67
CA CYS A 304 -8.99 11.20 -13.83
C CYS A 304 -8.75 10.51 -15.17
N ASP A 305 -7.73 9.64 -15.28
CA ASP A 305 -7.36 8.93 -16.51
C ASP A 305 -6.50 7.70 -16.17
N ASP A 306 -6.14 6.90 -17.17
CA ASP A 306 -5.10 5.88 -17.08
C ASP A 306 -3.81 6.48 -16.51
N GLN A 307 -3.26 5.86 -15.47
CA GLN A 307 -2.16 6.45 -14.72
C GLN A 307 -0.87 6.55 -15.55
N TYR A 308 -0.62 5.61 -16.46
CA TYR A 308 0.51 5.68 -17.38
C TYR A 308 0.42 6.96 -18.21
N ARG A 309 -0.78 7.29 -18.74
CA ARG A 309 -1.02 8.51 -19.52
C ARG A 309 -0.90 9.80 -18.72
N LEU A 310 -1.41 9.79 -17.47
CA LEU A 310 -1.22 10.93 -16.57
C LEU A 310 0.27 11.23 -16.38
N TYR A 311 1.07 10.19 -16.17
CA TYR A 311 2.51 10.35 -16.00
C TYR A 311 3.24 10.73 -17.29
N GLU A 312 2.83 10.21 -18.46
CA GLU A 312 3.38 10.65 -19.75
C GLU A 312 3.19 12.15 -19.98
N ARG A 313 2.07 12.71 -19.52
CA ARG A 313 1.74 14.13 -19.66
C ARG A 313 2.27 15.00 -18.51
N GLY A 314 2.85 14.41 -17.47
CA GLY A 314 3.27 15.12 -16.26
C GLY A 314 2.10 15.63 -15.39
N GLU A 315 0.92 15.02 -15.50
CA GLU A 315 -0.32 15.41 -14.82
C GLU A 315 -0.52 14.57 -13.54
N TYR A 316 0.41 14.67 -12.60
CA TYR A 316 0.38 13.94 -11.32
C TYR A 316 1.00 14.78 -10.19
N ASN A 317 0.80 14.36 -8.95
CA ASN A 317 1.43 14.95 -7.77
C ASN A 317 2.92 14.55 -7.76
N ASP A 318 3.79 15.41 -8.30
CA ASP A 318 5.22 15.17 -8.43
C ASP A 318 5.91 15.25 -7.06
N VAL A 319 6.06 14.12 -6.42
CA VAL A 319 6.72 13.93 -5.12
C VAL A 319 7.81 12.85 -5.23
N PRO A 320 8.86 12.89 -4.39
CA PRO A 320 9.84 11.81 -4.35
C PRO A 320 9.20 10.45 -4.10
N VAL A 321 9.68 9.40 -4.79
CA VAL A 321 9.16 8.04 -4.62
C VAL A 321 10.28 7.01 -4.42
N ILE A 322 10.02 6.00 -3.58
CA ILE A 322 10.69 4.71 -3.60
C ILE A 322 9.70 3.68 -4.14
N VAL A 323 10.10 2.91 -5.14
CA VAL A 323 9.27 1.83 -5.70
C VAL A 323 10.03 0.52 -5.64
N MET A 324 9.52 -0.42 -4.86
CA MET A 324 10.15 -1.71 -4.57
C MET A 324 9.32 -2.88 -5.12
N THR A 325 10.03 -3.94 -5.53
CA THR A 325 9.46 -5.24 -5.88
C THR A 325 10.23 -6.37 -5.20
N ASN A 326 9.58 -7.51 -5.03
CA ASN A 326 10.18 -8.73 -4.50
C ASN A 326 10.68 -9.63 -5.64
N SER A 327 11.65 -10.49 -5.34
CA SER A 327 12.31 -11.33 -6.35
C SER A 327 11.45 -12.48 -6.90
N ASP A 328 10.43 -12.90 -6.16
CA ASP A 328 9.58 -14.06 -6.50
C ASP A 328 8.09 -13.80 -6.17
N GLU A 329 7.60 -12.60 -6.54
CA GLU A 329 6.21 -12.14 -6.27
C GLU A 329 5.16 -13.19 -6.61
N GLY A 330 5.32 -13.85 -7.76
CA GLY A 330 4.35 -14.80 -8.30
C GLY A 330 4.21 -16.08 -7.52
N ALA A 331 5.18 -16.43 -6.67
CA ALA A 331 5.14 -17.65 -5.87
C ALA A 331 3.97 -17.72 -4.87
N LEU A 332 3.36 -16.57 -4.53
CA LEU A 332 2.15 -16.53 -3.71
C LEU A 332 0.88 -16.82 -4.52
N PHE A 333 0.90 -16.58 -5.84
CA PHE A 333 -0.28 -16.62 -6.69
C PHE A 333 -0.33 -17.83 -7.61
N ALA A 334 0.80 -18.50 -7.84
CA ALA A 334 0.86 -19.64 -8.74
C ALA A 334 0.07 -20.83 -8.16
N PRO A 335 -0.90 -21.39 -8.93
CA PRO A 335 -1.69 -22.52 -8.47
C PRO A 335 -0.83 -23.76 -8.22
N GLY A 336 -0.98 -24.40 -7.05
CA GLY A 336 -0.15 -25.55 -6.66
C GLY A 336 -0.23 -26.75 -7.60
N ASN A 337 -1.34 -26.90 -8.35
CA ASN A 337 -1.65 -28.01 -9.24
C ASN A 337 -1.74 -27.61 -10.72
N ILE A 338 -1.10 -26.52 -11.13
CA ILE A 338 -1.11 -26.05 -12.52
C ILE A 338 -0.53 -27.12 -13.45
N LYS A 339 -1.20 -27.36 -14.58
CA LYS A 339 -0.75 -28.26 -15.63
C LYS A 339 -0.15 -27.48 -16.80
N ALA A 340 0.89 -28.03 -17.41
CA ALA A 340 1.58 -27.40 -18.54
C ALA A 340 0.60 -27.07 -19.69
N GLU A 341 -0.30 -27.99 -20.02
CA GLU A 341 -1.30 -27.80 -21.08
C GLU A 341 -2.26 -26.64 -20.77
N ASP A 342 -2.78 -26.58 -19.51
CA ASP A 342 -3.71 -25.53 -19.08
C ASP A 342 -3.00 -24.17 -19.05
N TYR A 343 -1.76 -24.13 -18.58
CA TYR A 343 -0.93 -22.94 -18.60
C TYR A 343 -0.75 -22.42 -20.02
N GLN A 344 -0.26 -23.26 -20.94
CA GLN A 344 0.01 -22.86 -22.32
C GLN A 344 -1.25 -22.35 -23.02
N LYS A 345 -2.38 -23.02 -22.82
CA LYS A 345 -3.68 -22.58 -23.36
C LYS A 345 -4.08 -21.20 -22.81
N THR A 346 -3.98 -21.01 -21.50
CA THR A 346 -4.34 -19.76 -20.84
C THR A 346 -3.41 -18.62 -21.27
N ALA A 347 -2.10 -18.86 -21.25
CA ALA A 347 -1.11 -17.87 -21.63
C ALA A 347 -1.25 -17.45 -23.10
N ARG A 348 -1.48 -18.40 -24.04
CA ARG A 348 -1.76 -18.07 -25.44
C ARG A 348 -3.03 -17.22 -25.58
N GLY A 349 -4.06 -17.46 -24.78
CA GLY A 349 -5.26 -16.63 -24.74
C GLY A 349 -5.00 -15.21 -24.25
N ILE A 350 -4.21 -15.06 -23.18
CA ILE A 350 -3.86 -13.76 -22.60
C ILE A 350 -3.00 -12.93 -23.57
N PHE A 351 -1.94 -13.53 -24.12
CA PHE A 351 -0.98 -12.82 -24.96
C PHE A 351 -1.41 -12.65 -26.42
N GLY A 352 -2.43 -13.36 -26.89
CA GLY A 352 -3.01 -13.18 -28.23
C GLY A 352 -1.97 -13.23 -29.35
N SER A 353 -1.79 -12.14 -30.10
CA SER A 353 -0.79 -12.03 -31.17
C SER A 353 0.66 -12.12 -30.68
N PHE A 354 0.93 -11.89 -29.40
CA PHE A 354 2.24 -12.04 -28.76
C PHE A 354 2.49 -13.46 -28.22
N ALA A 355 1.57 -14.40 -28.39
CA ALA A 355 1.61 -15.72 -27.76
C ALA A 355 2.91 -16.50 -28.04
N ASP A 356 3.40 -16.51 -29.28
CA ASP A 356 4.62 -17.25 -29.64
C ASP A 356 5.90 -16.62 -29.05
N GLU A 357 5.93 -15.32 -28.89
CA GLU A 357 7.00 -14.63 -28.18
C GLU A 357 6.90 -14.88 -26.67
N ALA A 358 5.71 -14.79 -26.09
CA ALA A 358 5.43 -15.07 -24.69
C ALA A 358 5.85 -16.49 -24.29
N MET A 359 5.61 -17.50 -25.14
CA MET A 359 6.05 -18.88 -24.87
C MET A 359 7.57 -19.05 -24.89
N LYS A 360 8.33 -18.16 -25.50
CA LYS A 360 9.80 -18.15 -25.42
C LYS A 360 10.27 -17.45 -24.13
N VAL A 361 9.58 -16.41 -23.71
CA VAL A 361 9.90 -15.62 -22.50
C VAL A 361 9.48 -16.36 -21.23
N TYR A 362 8.32 -17.01 -21.26
CA TYR A 362 7.71 -17.75 -20.16
C TYR A 362 7.39 -19.20 -20.59
N PRO A 363 8.41 -20.04 -20.78
CA PRO A 363 8.17 -21.43 -21.21
C PRO A 363 7.52 -22.23 -20.08
N GLY A 364 6.59 -23.11 -20.42
CA GLY A 364 5.88 -23.96 -19.48
C GLY A 364 5.60 -25.31 -20.12
N ASN A 365 6.67 -26.09 -20.45
CA ASN A 365 6.57 -27.38 -21.16
C ASN A 365 6.32 -28.54 -20.20
N THR A 366 6.62 -28.37 -18.92
CA THR A 366 6.32 -29.31 -17.83
C THR A 366 5.48 -28.60 -16.77
N ASP A 367 4.82 -29.35 -15.88
CA ASP A 367 4.01 -28.79 -14.80
C ASP A 367 4.85 -27.89 -13.87
N ASP A 368 6.10 -28.26 -13.62
CA ASP A 368 7.02 -27.44 -12.80
C ASP A 368 7.45 -26.17 -13.53
N GLU A 369 7.80 -26.24 -14.80
CA GLU A 369 8.06 -25.05 -15.62
C GLU A 369 6.83 -24.15 -15.72
N ALA A 370 5.63 -24.72 -15.88
CA ALA A 370 4.38 -23.97 -15.94
C ALA A 370 4.10 -23.19 -14.66
N TRP A 371 4.42 -23.78 -13.51
CA TRP A 371 4.29 -23.08 -12.22
C TRP A 371 5.22 -21.85 -12.14
N HIS A 372 6.49 -22.04 -12.51
CA HIS A 372 7.45 -20.93 -12.53
C HIS A 372 7.09 -19.88 -13.59
N ALA A 373 6.72 -20.31 -14.79
CA ALA A 373 6.35 -19.41 -15.88
C ALA A 373 5.10 -18.57 -15.55
N PHE A 374 4.11 -19.18 -14.89
CA PHE A 374 2.95 -18.45 -14.37
C PHE A 374 3.37 -17.41 -13.33
N GLY A 375 4.18 -17.83 -12.35
CA GLY A 375 4.68 -16.94 -11.30
C GLY A 375 5.48 -15.78 -11.87
N ASP A 376 6.41 -16.05 -12.80
CA ASP A 376 7.22 -15.05 -13.47
C ASP A 376 6.37 -14.06 -14.28
N ALA A 377 5.43 -14.56 -15.09
CA ALA A 377 4.54 -13.70 -15.87
C ALA A 377 3.67 -12.82 -14.96
N PHE A 378 3.15 -13.39 -13.86
CA PHE A 378 2.37 -12.65 -12.88
C PHE A 378 3.20 -11.57 -12.17
N ARG A 379 4.45 -11.90 -11.76
CA ARG A 379 5.40 -10.92 -11.19
C ARG A 379 5.64 -9.78 -12.17
N ASP A 380 6.00 -10.13 -13.41
CA ASP A 380 6.48 -9.15 -14.39
C ASP A 380 5.35 -8.23 -14.86
N MET A 381 4.16 -8.78 -15.13
CA MET A 381 3.00 -8.00 -15.57
C MET A 381 2.33 -7.21 -14.43
N GLY A 382 2.24 -7.81 -13.24
CA GLY A 382 1.48 -7.23 -12.12
C GLY A 382 2.29 -6.29 -11.22
N PHE A 383 3.60 -6.48 -11.13
CA PHE A 383 4.43 -5.78 -10.15
C PHE A 383 5.72 -5.18 -10.74
N ALA A 384 6.57 -5.98 -11.41
CA ALA A 384 7.89 -5.52 -11.82
C ALA A 384 7.80 -4.46 -12.94
N TRP A 385 7.03 -4.72 -13.99
CA TRP A 385 6.84 -3.73 -15.06
C TRP A 385 6.11 -2.46 -14.57
N PRO A 386 4.99 -2.52 -13.81
CA PRO A 386 4.37 -1.32 -13.27
C PRO A 386 5.32 -0.47 -12.41
N SER A 387 6.15 -1.11 -11.59
CA SER A 387 7.16 -0.44 -10.79
C SER A 387 8.24 0.21 -11.65
N PHE A 388 8.74 -0.50 -12.66
CA PHE A 388 9.70 0.02 -13.63
C PHE A 388 9.12 1.19 -14.45
N ALA A 389 7.86 1.07 -14.90
CA ALA A 389 7.16 2.13 -15.62
C ALA A 389 7.02 3.40 -14.76
N TRP A 390 6.67 3.24 -13.48
CA TRP A 390 6.53 4.37 -12.56
C TRP A 390 7.84 5.16 -12.43
N VAL A 391 8.94 4.50 -12.04
CA VAL A 391 10.22 5.21 -11.85
C VAL A 391 10.75 5.78 -13.17
N SER A 392 10.53 5.09 -14.29
CA SER A 392 10.96 5.55 -15.62
C SER A 392 10.20 6.78 -16.09
N LEU A 393 8.88 6.78 -15.96
CA LEU A 393 8.03 7.91 -16.33
C LEU A 393 8.30 9.11 -15.42
N GLN A 394 8.42 8.89 -14.11
CA GLN A 394 8.73 9.98 -13.18
C GLN A 394 10.12 10.58 -13.44
N ALA A 395 11.15 9.77 -13.69
CA ALA A 395 12.47 10.27 -14.07
C ALA A 395 12.46 11.06 -15.39
N LYS A 396 11.52 10.74 -16.31
CA LYS A 396 11.37 11.43 -17.59
C LYS A 396 10.56 12.73 -17.50
N THR A 397 9.50 12.76 -16.73
CA THR A 397 8.49 13.84 -16.75
C THR A 397 8.43 14.65 -15.45
N GLY A 398 8.89 14.10 -14.33
CA GLY A 398 8.91 14.76 -13.03
C GLY A 398 10.17 15.55 -12.75
N LYS A 399 10.15 16.29 -11.65
CA LYS A 399 11.31 16.97 -11.05
C LYS A 399 11.75 16.30 -9.76
N SER A 400 10.87 15.53 -9.14
CA SER A 400 11.11 14.82 -7.90
C SER A 400 11.87 13.53 -8.14
N ALA A 401 12.73 13.15 -7.17
CA ALA A 401 13.56 11.96 -7.26
C ALA A 401 12.73 10.67 -7.24
N ALA A 402 13.09 9.72 -8.10
CA ALA A 402 12.58 8.35 -8.07
C ALA A 402 13.71 7.38 -7.70
N TYR A 403 13.43 6.39 -6.87
CA TYR A 403 14.37 5.37 -6.42
C TYR A 403 13.76 3.99 -6.65
N ALA A 404 14.50 3.10 -7.32
CA ALA A 404 14.09 1.72 -7.54
C ALA A 404 14.71 0.79 -6.50
N ALA A 405 13.91 -0.12 -5.93
CA ALA A 405 14.33 -1.11 -4.96
C ALA A 405 13.93 -2.54 -5.36
N TYR A 406 14.72 -3.52 -4.91
CA TYR A 406 14.50 -4.93 -5.18
C TYR A 406 14.86 -5.76 -3.97
N LEU A 407 13.88 -6.43 -3.35
CA LEU A 407 14.11 -7.29 -2.20
C LEU A 407 14.35 -8.74 -2.68
N ALA A 408 15.54 -9.26 -2.39
CA ALA A 408 15.97 -10.58 -2.82
C ALA A 408 16.60 -11.42 -1.70
N GLN A 409 16.47 -11.02 -0.43
CA GLN A 409 16.89 -11.80 0.73
C GLN A 409 15.83 -12.87 1.01
N PRO A 410 16.06 -14.15 0.68
CA PRO A 410 15.08 -15.19 0.96
C PRO A 410 15.03 -15.52 2.44
N SER A 411 13.88 -15.94 2.92
CA SER A 411 13.69 -16.47 4.27
C SER A 411 12.93 -17.80 4.23
N LYS A 412 13.15 -18.62 5.25
CA LYS A 412 12.30 -19.81 5.50
C LYS A 412 10.88 -19.41 5.90
N ARG A 413 10.73 -18.24 6.53
CA ARG A 413 9.44 -17.64 6.83
C ARG A 413 8.95 -16.88 5.60
N SER A 414 7.79 -17.27 5.07
CA SER A 414 7.18 -16.68 3.88
C SER A 414 5.67 -16.89 3.91
N PHE A 415 4.94 -16.03 3.25
CA PHE A 415 3.49 -16.23 3.01
C PHE A 415 3.25 -17.31 1.96
N SER A 416 4.16 -17.50 0.99
CA SER A 416 4.12 -18.65 0.09
C SER A 416 4.79 -19.86 0.75
N GLN A 417 4.01 -20.94 0.91
CA GLN A 417 4.50 -22.21 1.47
C GLN A 417 4.88 -23.24 0.38
N ASP A 418 4.78 -22.86 -0.90
CA ASP A 418 5.14 -23.77 -2.00
C ASP A 418 6.67 -24.01 -2.02
N PRO A 419 7.14 -25.28 -2.01
CA PRO A 419 8.56 -25.60 -1.99
C PRO A 419 9.29 -25.20 -3.27
N ARG A 420 8.59 -24.91 -4.37
CA ARG A 420 9.17 -24.43 -5.64
C ARG A 420 9.57 -22.96 -5.58
N ARG A 421 9.14 -22.21 -4.56
CA ARG A 421 9.55 -20.81 -4.34
C ARG A 421 11.08 -20.70 -4.25
N LYS A 422 11.65 -19.75 -5.00
CA LYS A 422 13.11 -19.53 -5.08
C LYS A 422 13.58 -18.24 -4.41
N GLY A 423 12.67 -17.28 -4.22
CA GLY A 423 13.00 -15.93 -3.76
C GLY A 423 12.08 -15.42 -2.66
N VAL A 424 11.92 -14.12 -2.63
CA VAL A 424 11.01 -13.39 -1.74
C VAL A 424 9.65 -13.31 -2.41
N ALA A 425 8.66 -13.98 -1.83
CA ALA A 425 7.30 -13.99 -2.36
C ALA A 425 6.59 -12.65 -2.12
N HIS A 426 5.44 -12.47 -2.76
CA HIS A 426 4.58 -11.30 -2.53
C HIS A 426 4.20 -11.16 -1.06
N ALA A 427 4.25 -9.94 -0.54
CA ALA A 427 4.02 -9.55 0.84
C ALA A 427 5.10 -10.00 1.87
N ASP A 428 6.09 -10.82 1.50
CA ASP A 428 7.16 -11.20 2.44
C ASP A 428 7.96 -9.99 2.95
N ASP A 429 8.02 -8.92 2.18
CA ASP A 429 8.68 -7.65 2.54
C ASP A 429 8.07 -6.97 3.77
N ILE A 430 6.80 -7.23 4.08
CA ILE A 430 6.13 -6.75 5.29
C ILE A 430 6.89 -7.20 6.55
N MET A 431 7.43 -8.42 6.55
CA MET A 431 8.20 -8.95 7.67
C MET A 431 9.55 -8.25 7.88
N TYR A 432 10.07 -7.57 6.86
CA TYR A 432 11.28 -6.74 6.95
C TYR A 432 10.98 -5.32 7.45
N LEU A 433 9.72 -4.88 7.37
CA LEU A 433 9.31 -3.56 7.85
C LEU A 433 8.79 -3.57 9.28
N ASN A 434 8.20 -4.68 9.71
CA ASN A 434 7.72 -4.83 11.08
C ASN A 434 8.82 -5.39 12.01
N ASN A 435 8.45 -5.79 13.22
CA ASN A 435 9.39 -6.35 14.20
C ASN A 435 9.67 -7.85 14.04
N GLU A 436 9.21 -8.50 12.98
CA GLU A 436 9.26 -9.95 12.82
C GLU A 436 10.69 -10.49 12.81
N PHE A 437 11.55 -9.91 12.00
CA PHE A 437 12.96 -10.33 11.92
C PHE A 437 13.85 -9.60 12.91
N ILE A 438 13.72 -8.28 13.03
CA ILE A 438 14.51 -7.46 13.96
C ILE A 438 14.29 -7.89 15.41
N GLY A 439 13.07 -8.31 15.77
CA GLY A 439 12.74 -8.83 17.09
C GLY A 439 13.29 -10.23 17.38
N GLN A 440 13.81 -10.94 16.38
CA GLN A 440 14.31 -12.33 16.50
C GLN A 440 15.66 -12.52 15.77
N PRO A 441 16.69 -11.70 16.03
CA PRO A 441 17.95 -11.71 15.26
C PRO A 441 18.72 -13.04 15.39
N ASP A 442 18.62 -13.73 16.52
CA ASP A 442 19.27 -15.04 16.70
C ASP A 442 18.67 -16.12 15.79
N LYS A 443 17.39 -16.00 15.46
CA LYS A 443 16.66 -16.93 14.61
C LYS A 443 16.77 -16.60 13.13
N TYR A 444 16.83 -15.30 12.81
CA TYR A 444 16.83 -14.75 11.46
C TYR A 444 17.96 -13.71 11.28
N PRO A 445 19.26 -14.09 11.44
CA PRO A 445 20.34 -13.11 11.48
C PRO A 445 20.53 -12.35 10.17
N HIS A 446 20.35 -13.00 9.02
CA HIS A 446 20.50 -12.37 7.71
C HIS A 446 19.31 -11.45 7.39
N GLU A 447 18.10 -11.93 7.66
CA GLU A 447 16.87 -11.17 7.44
C GLU A 447 16.82 -9.94 8.37
N ALA A 448 17.21 -10.10 9.63
CA ALA A 448 17.27 -8.99 10.59
C ALA A 448 18.27 -7.92 10.14
N ALA A 449 19.45 -8.30 9.67
CA ALA A 449 20.45 -7.36 9.16
C ALA A 449 19.94 -6.60 7.92
N VAL A 450 19.25 -7.28 7.01
CA VAL A 450 18.63 -6.64 5.84
C VAL A 450 17.49 -5.71 6.26
N ALA A 451 16.63 -6.14 7.21
CA ALA A 451 15.53 -5.35 7.72
C ALA A 451 16.01 -4.04 8.39
N GLU A 452 17.12 -4.10 9.16
CA GLU A 452 17.76 -2.93 9.75
C GLU A 452 18.16 -1.89 8.71
N ILE A 453 18.84 -2.32 7.64
CA ILE A 453 19.28 -1.44 6.56
C ILE A 453 18.08 -0.87 5.80
N LEU A 454 17.10 -1.70 5.47
CA LEU A 454 15.90 -1.31 4.73
C LEU A 454 15.11 -0.26 5.52
N GLN A 455 14.81 -0.53 6.80
CA GLN A 455 14.08 0.43 7.64
C GLN A 455 14.83 1.75 7.80
N GLN A 456 16.16 1.74 7.84
CA GLN A 456 16.94 2.96 7.93
C GLN A 456 16.81 3.83 6.67
N TYR A 457 16.84 3.23 5.47
CA TYR A 457 16.57 3.96 4.22
C TYR A 457 15.15 4.56 4.20
N TRP A 458 14.14 3.79 4.63
CA TRP A 458 12.75 4.25 4.69
C TRP A 458 12.58 5.45 5.62
N VAL A 459 13.16 5.38 6.79
CA VAL A 459 13.12 6.48 7.78
C VAL A 459 13.88 7.71 7.28
N ASN A 460 15.05 7.54 6.64
CA ASN A 460 15.77 8.65 6.03
C ASN A 460 14.93 9.33 4.94
N PHE A 461 14.30 8.52 4.09
CA PHE A 461 13.42 9.02 3.04
C PHE A 461 12.21 9.76 3.61
N ALA A 462 11.57 9.22 4.63
CA ALA A 462 10.48 9.90 5.33
C ALA A 462 10.93 11.23 5.97
N LYS A 463 12.17 11.32 6.44
CA LYS A 463 12.75 12.54 7.02
C LYS A 463 13.06 13.63 5.99
N THR A 464 13.52 13.24 4.81
CA THR A 464 14.18 14.19 3.89
C THR A 464 13.70 14.12 2.43
N GLY A 465 12.99 13.07 2.02
CA GLY A 465 12.71 12.73 0.62
C GLY A 465 13.91 12.08 -0.10
N ASN A 466 14.98 11.77 0.65
CA ASN A 466 16.19 11.11 0.15
C ASN A 466 16.54 9.93 1.06
N PRO A 467 16.67 8.68 0.55
CA PRO A 467 16.94 7.50 1.36
C PRO A 467 18.37 7.47 1.93
N ASN A 468 19.31 8.20 1.33
CA ASN A 468 20.72 8.15 1.69
C ASN A 468 20.98 8.66 3.10
N GLY A 469 22.00 8.06 3.77
CA GLY A 469 22.38 8.43 5.12
C GLY A 469 23.76 7.86 5.51
N LYS A 470 24.27 8.31 6.65
CA LYS A 470 25.57 7.87 7.16
C LYS A 470 25.60 6.36 7.38
N GLY A 471 26.63 5.70 6.87
CA GLY A 471 26.85 4.25 7.05
C GLY A 471 26.06 3.36 6.11
N LEU A 472 25.25 3.92 5.21
CA LEU A 472 24.52 3.19 4.18
C LEU A 472 25.24 3.28 2.83
N PRO A 473 25.20 2.23 1.98
CA PRO A 473 25.59 2.32 0.58
C PRO A 473 24.84 3.45 -0.13
N TYR A 474 25.53 4.18 -1.02
CA TYR A 474 24.89 5.26 -1.75
C TYR A 474 23.85 4.73 -2.75
N TRP A 475 22.64 5.25 -2.68
CA TRP A 475 21.52 4.94 -3.56
C TRP A 475 21.26 6.12 -4.50
N PRO A 476 21.64 6.03 -5.78
CA PRO A 476 21.38 7.08 -6.75
C PRO A 476 19.90 7.16 -7.11
N THR A 477 19.46 8.30 -7.61
CA THR A 477 18.17 8.42 -8.29
C THR A 477 18.14 7.54 -9.53
N PHE A 478 16.95 7.04 -9.85
CA PHE A 478 16.76 6.18 -11.04
C PHE A 478 17.10 6.96 -12.33
N ASP A 479 17.88 6.32 -13.19
CA ASP A 479 18.23 6.80 -14.52
C ASP A 479 17.81 5.75 -15.56
N ALA A 480 16.90 6.12 -16.46
CA ALA A 480 16.43 5.22 -17.51
C ALA A 480 17.52 4.82 -18.53
N ALA A 481 18.60 5.63 -18.68
CA ALA A 481 19.74 5.31 -19.54
C ALA A 481 20.66 4.24 -18.92
N GLN A 482 20.72 4.19 -17.59
CA GLN A 482 21.47 3.18 -16.82
C GLN A 482 20.58 2.63 -15.69
N PRO A 483 19.56 1.83 -16.01
CA PRO A 483 18.53 1.44 -15.06
C PRO A 483 19.10 0.52 -13.99
N THR A 484 19.37 1.09 -12.82
CA THR A 484 19.85 0.39 -11.63
C THR A 484 18.79 0.38 -10.54
N THR A 485 18.86 -0.60 -9.67
CA THR A 485 18.02 -0.74 -8.49
C THR A 485 18.87 -1.06 -7.26
N MET A 486 18.44 -0.59 -6.09
CA MET A 486 19.04 -1.00 -4.82
C MET A 486 18.52 -2.38 -4.44
N GLN A 487 19.39 -3.38 -4.52
CA GLN A 487 19.07 -4.73 -4.08
C GLN A 487 19.30 -4.87 -2.58
N PHE A 488 18.31 -5.46 -1.90
CA PHE A 488 18.39 -5.89 -0.50
C PHE A 488 18.55 -7.41 -0.43
N SER A 489 19.82 -7.86 -0.26
CA SER A 489 20.20 -9.27 -0.11
C SER A 489 21.60 -9.33 0.50
N ASN A 490 21.75 -9.96 1.67
CA ASN A 490 23.01 -9.95 2.45
C ASN A 490 23.57 -8.53 2.68
N GLY A 491 22.67 -7.54 2.82
CA GLY A 491 22.99 -6.12 2.88
C GLY A 491 22.26 -5.33 1.82
N ALA A 492 22.85 -4.22 1.36
CA ALA A 492 22.32 -3.41 0.28
C ALA A 492 23.40 -3.13 -0.77
N SER A 493 23.08 -3.30 -2.05
CA SER A 493 24.01 -3.08 -3.17
C SER A 493 23.28 -2.64 -4.43
N LEU A 494 23.94 -1.85 -5.27
CA LEU A 494 23.42 -1.46 -6.58
C LEU A 494 23.60 -2.60 -7.58
N ILE A 495 22.51 -2.92 -8.28
CA ILE A 495 22.51 -3.85 -9.41
C ILE A 495 21.77 -3.25 -10.61
N MET A 496 21.98 -3.79 -11.80
CA MET A 496 21.08 -3.52 -12.93
C MET A 496 19.68 -4.06 -12.61
N VAL A 497 18.65 -3.38 -13.11
CA VAL A 497 17.25 -3.87 -12.96
C VAL A 497 17.16 -5.32 -13.47
N PRO A 498 16.76 -6.27 -12.60
CA PRO A 498 16.72 -7.68 -12.95
C PRO A 498 15.60 -7.98 -13.96
N ASN A 499 15.73 -9.12 -14.67
CA ASN A 499 14.74 -9.62 -15.64
C ASN A 499 14.39 -8.58 -16.75
N ARG A 500 15.35 -7.79 -17.17
CA ARG A 500 15.14 -6.68 -18.09
C ARG A 500 14.51 -7.13 -19.43
N ASP A 501 14.90 -8.25 -19.96
CA ASP A 501 14.36 -8.86 -21.17
C ASP A 501 12.86 -9.15 -21.06
N LYS A 502 12.43 -9.63 -19.88
CA LYS A 502 11.02 -9.90 -19.57
C LYS A 502 10.23 -8.59 -19.40
N ILE A 503 10.80 -7.61 -18.71
CA ILE A 503 10.22 -6.27 -18.57
C ILE A 503 10.05 -5.62 -19.94
N ASP A 504 11.04 -5.70 -20.83
CA ASP A 504 10.97 -5.16 -22.19
C ASP A 504 9.92 -5.89 -23.06
N PHE A 505 9.72 -7.20 -22.85
CA PHE A 505 8.62 -7.92 -23.49
C PHE A 505 7.26 -7.40 -23.03
N VAL A 506 7.06 -7.25 -21.70
CA VAL A 506 5.80 -6.73 -21.14
C VAL A 506 5.55 -5.30 -21.60
N ASP A 507 6.61 -4.48 -21.72
CA ASP A 507 6.49 -3.10 -22.22
C ASP A 507 5.93 -3.06 -23.64
N ARG A 508 6.46 -3.87 -24.57
CA ARG A 508 5.94 -3.98 -25.94
C ARG A 508 4.50 -4.50 -25.98
N PHE A 509 4.21 -5.50 -25.17
CA PHE A 509 2.87 -6.05 -25.07
C PHE A 509 1.85 -5.01 -24.57
N TYR A 510 2.15 -4.31 -23.48
CA TYR A 510 1.27 -3.28 -22.92
C TYR A 510 1.14 -2.03 -23.82
N LYS A 511 2.20 -1.68 -24.55
CA LYS A 511 2.13 -0.63 -25.55
C LYS A 511 1.14 -0.98 -26.66
N ALA A 512 1.25 -2.20 -27.24
CA ALA A 512 0.32 -2.66 -28.26
C ALA A 512 -1.14 -2.67 -27.78
N MET A 513 -1.39 -3.09 -26.55
CA MET A 513 -2.72 -3.06 -25.95
C MET A 513 -3.28 -1.63 -25.82
N ARG A 514 -2.47 -0.65 -25.45
CA ARG A 514 -2.91 0.75 -25.40
C ARG A 514 -3.22 1.31 -26.79
N GLU A 515 -2.40 1.01 -27.79
CA GLU A 515 -2.61 1.42 -29.17
C GLU A 515 -3.92 0.82 -29.72
N GLU A 516 -4.20 -0.46 -29.47
CA GLU A 516 -5.45 -1.13 -29.87
C GLU A 516 -6.68 -0.49 -29.19
N ALA A 517 -6.58 -0.18 -27.90
CA ALA A 517 -7.64 0.49 -27.17
C ALA A 517 -7.94 1.90 -27.71
N GLU A 518 -6.91 2.64 -28.15
CA GLU A 518 -7.07 3.96 -28.79
C GLU A 518 -7.76 3.89 -30.13
N MET A 519 -7.33 2.96 -31.00
CA MET A 519 -7.98 2.75 -32.30
C MET A 519 -9.46 2.39 -32.15
N SER A 520 -9.80 1.58 -31.15
CA SER A 520 -11.19 1.20 -30.85
C SER A 520 -12.05 2.38 -30.39
N ARG A 521 -11.46 3.37 -29.70
CA ARG A 521 -12.16 4.61 -29.28
C ARG A 521 -12.40 5.57 -30.43
N CYS A 522 -11.45 5.67 -31.35
CA CYS A 522 -11.58 6.54 -32.53
C CYS A 522 -12.58 6.02 -33.58
N SER A 523 -12.94 4.74 -33.52
CA SER A 523 -13.89 4.10 -34.44
C SER A 523 -15.35 4.06 -33.94
N GLN A 524 -15.60 4.54 -32.72
CA GLN A 524 -16.93 4.74 -32.12
C GLN A 524 -17.34 6.23 -32.11
#